data_758dffd1bdb04ead56dd880ad662b4a5
#
_entry.id   758dffd1bdb04ead56dd880ad662b4a5
#
_cell.length_a   1.000
_cell.length_b   1.000
_cell.length_c   1.000
_cell.angle_alpha   90.00
_cell.angle_beta   90.00
_cell.angle_gamma   90.00
#
_symmetry.space_group_name_H-M   'P 1'
#
loop_
_entity.id
_entity.type
_entity.pdbx_description
1 polymer ?
#
loop_
_entity_poly.entity_id
_entity_poly.type
_entity_poly.pdbx_seq_one_letter_code
_entity_poly.pdbx_strand_id
1 'polypeptide(L)'
;MGDIETTVPIARLIDGNDGKCVFEDGAVVLNTGDPDDPPLAKSLVSPAKSISFLWASGDSDSVSLQMSPGSVIIPLEGELDVIVSSHDNRRFSVGDVLEVHGTSNKDLFCRPVNGTPFRFAVIDLNDGTVSTNADPMDLSIHAGGVDYLRTFDDSDGKSDTVAGSLPYCYRQPNGCLSTEMILIFGFQFVLAPPDLNYSWHRAPQRQFVIPMTGGMEVENGRGVRHTVLPGEIYVGEDVNGQGHITRSIDGCERLSIFAHLSGRLT
;
A
#
# COMPACT_ATOMS: atom_id res chain seq x y z
N MET A 1 -12.17 -24.88 -22.34
CA MET A 1 -11.00 -24.20 -21.77
C MET A 1 -11.54 -23.58 -20.53
N GLY A 2 -11.13 -24.04 -19.33
CA GLY A 2 -11.57 -23.39 -18.11
C GLY A 2 -10.92 -22.02 -18.03
N ASP A 3 -11.69 -21.00 -17.66
CA ASP A 3 -11.19 -19.65 -17.43
C ASP A 3 -10.09 -19.74 -16.35
N ILE A 4 -8.89 -19.30 -16.69
CA ILE A 4 -7.80 -19.21 -15.71
C ILE A 4 -8.16 -18.00 -14.84
N GLU A 5 -8.54 -18.28 -13.60
CA GLU A 5 -8.84 -17.25 -12.63
C GLU A 5 -7.56 -16.50 -12.26
N THR A 6 -7.52 -15.20 -12.53
CA THR A 6 -6.39 -14.35 -12.16
C THR A 6 -6.47 -14.04 -10.68
N THR A 7 -5.41 -14.32 -9.93
CA THR A 7 -5.40 -14.12 -8.48
C THR A 7 -4.15 -13.41 -8.01
N VAL A 8 -4.26 -12.70 -6.89
CA VAL A 8 -3.14 -12.13 -6.14
C VAL A 8 -2.86 -13.05 -4.95
N PRO A 9 -1.68 -13.65 -4.86
CA PRO A 9 -1.31 -14.45 -3.69
C PRO A 9 -1.17 -13.54 -2.46
N ILE A 10 -1.68 -14.02 -1.33
CA ILE A 10 -1.56 -13.34 -0.04
C ILE A 10 -1.17 -14.33 1.03
N ALA A 11 -0.42 -13.89 2.03
CA ALA A 11 -0.24 -14.62 3.27
C ALA A 11 -1.24 -14.14 4.30
N ARG A 12 -1.82 -15.04 5.07
CA ARG A 12 -2.69 -14.74 6.21
C ARG A 12 -2.05 -15.19 7.49
N LEU A 13 -2.10 -14.34 8.49
CA LEU A 13 -1.76 -14.71 9.86
C LEU A 13 -3.07 -14.97 10.62
N ILE A 14 -3.30 -16.21 10.99
CA ILE A 14 -4.53 -16.67 11.63
C ILE A 14 -4.24 -17.29 13.00
N ASP A 15 -5.27 -17.37 13.86
CA ASP A 15 -5.17 -18.14 15.12
C ASP A 15 -5.26 -19.63 14.83
N GLY A 16 -4.21 -20.36 15.17
CA GLY A 16 -4.19 -21.83 15.12
C GLY A 16 -5.01 -22.48 16.24
N ASN A 17 -5.27 -23.77 16.10
CA ASN A 17 -6.08 -24.55 17.06
C ASN A 17 -5.44 -24.65 18.45
N ASP A 18 -4.16 -24.40 18.58
CA ASP A 18 -3.40 -24.41 19.84
C ASP A 18 -3.29 -23.02 20.49
N GLY A 19 -3.99 -22.03 19.96
CA GLY A 19 -3.96 -20.64 20.41
C GLY A 19 -2.70 -19.87 20.01
N LYS A 20 -1.91 -20.40 19.07
CA LYS A 20 -0.76 -19.69 18.48
C LYS A 20 -1.12 -19.23 17.07
N CYS A 21 -0.52 -18.13 16.65
CA CYS A 21 -0.64 -17.70 15.27
C CYS A 21 0.14 -18.64 14.33
N VAL A 22 -0.39 -18.83 13.14
CA VAL A 22 0.23 -19.58 12.04
C VAL A 22 0.00 -18.87 10.73
N PHE A 23 0.88 -19.10 9.76
CA PHE A 23 0.67 -18.62 8.39
C PHE A 23 -0.23 -19.58 7.60
N GLU A 24 -1.15 -18.99 6.84
CA GLU A 24 -1.98 -19.66 5.83
C GLU A 24 -1.79 -18.96 4.49
N ASP A 25 -1.65 -19.71 3.41
CA ASP A 25 -1.62 -19.15 2.07
C ASP A 25 -3.05 -18.91 1.58
N GLY A 26 -3.28 -17.75 1.00
CA GLY A 26 -4.56 -17.35 0.42
C GLY A 26 -4.38 -16.68 -0.94
N ALA A 27 -5.48 -16.31 -1.54
CA ALA A 27 -5.51 -15.57 -2.77
C ALA A 27 -6.71 -14.63 -2.84
N VAL A 28 -6.53 -13.50 -3.51
CA VAL A 28 -7.60 -12.56 -3.86
C VAL A 28 -7.90 -12.71 -5.35
N VAL A 29 -9.15 -12.97 -5.69
CA VAL A 29 -9.61 -13.11 -7.06
C VAL A 29 -9.70 -11.74 -7.74
N LEU A 30 -9.18 -11.64 -8.94
CA LEU A 30 -9.32 -10.50 -9.82
C LEU A 30 -10.33 -10.80 -10.92
N ASN A 31 -11.28 -9.91 -11.09
CA ASN A 31 -12.29 -9.99 -12.13
C ASN A 31 -11.87 -9.12 -13.31
N THR A 32 -11.81 -9.71 -14.49
CA THR A 32 -11.69 -8.99 -15.75
C THR A 32 -13.10 -8.71 -16.23
N GLY A 33 -13.46 -7.42 -16.44
CA GLY A 33 -14.73 -7.42 -17.08
C GLY A 33 -15.67 -6.26 -17.06
N ASP A 34 -15.25 -5.05 -17.04
CA ASP A 34 -16.08 -4.00 -17.63
C ASP A 34 -15.60 -3.79 -19.06
N PRO A 35 -16.38 -4.11 -20.12
CA PRO A 35 -15.97 -3.89 -21.50
C PRO A 35 -15.73 -2.39 -21.82
N ASP A 36 -16.24 -1.48 -21.01
CA ASP A 36 -16.05 -0.03 -21.13
C ASP A 36 -14.85 0.50 -20.34
N ASP A 37 -14.22 -0.34 -19.51
CA ASP A 37 -13.01 -0.03 -18.75
C ASP A 37 -11.78 -0.57 -19.52
N PRO A 38 -10.59 0.02 -19.37
CA PRO A 38 -9.37 -0.57 -19.94
C PRO A 38 -9.22 -2.02 -19.44
N PRO A 39 -8.41 -2.84 -20.12
CA PRO A 39 -8.27 -4.27 -19.79
C PRO A 39 -7.59 -4.46 -18.43
N LEU A 40 -8.18 -3.92 -17.37
CA LEU A 40 -7.74 -4.05 -16.00
C LEU A 40 -8.48 -5.20 -15.32
N ALA A 41 -7.74 -6.08 -14.66
CA ALA A 41 -8.35 -7.03 -13.75
C ALA A 41 -8.37 -6.42 -12.33
N LYS A 42 -9.53 -6.43 -11.67
CA LYS A 42 -9.73 -5.78 -10.38
C LYS A 42 -10.33 -6.75 -9.36
N SER A 43 -9.88 -6.68 -8.12
CA SER A 43 -10.61 -7.31 -7.01
C SER A 43 -11.89 -6.52 -6.70
N LEU A 44 -12.79 -7.12 -5.92
CA LEU A 44 -13.81 -6.34 -5.24
C LEU A 44 -13.14 -5.32 -4.32
N VAL A 45 -13.81 -4.20 -4.08
CA VAL A 45 -13.37 -3.22 -3.09
C VAL A 45 -13.58 -3.80 -1.70
N SER A 46 -12.50 -3.99 -0.97
CA SER A 46 -12.54 -4.38 0.45
C SER A 46 -12.73 -3.13 1.29
N PRO A 47 -13.76 -3.07 2.16
CA PRO A 47 -13.95 -1.96 3.09
C PRO A 47 -12.70 -1.79 3.97
N ALA A 48 -12.29 -0.56 4.18
CA ALA A 48 -11.17 -0.22 5.07
C ALA A 48 -11.43 1.15 5.71
N LYS A 49 -10.76 1.44 6.81
CA LYS A 49 -10.94 2.67 7.61
C LYS A 49 -9.82 3.66 7.41
N SER A 50 -8.60 3.17 7.43
CA SER A 50 -7.42 4.02 7.34
C SER A 50 -6.26 3.32 6.66
N ILE A 51 -5.31 4.14 6.22
CA ILE A 51 -3.98 3.72 5.82
C ILE A 51 -2.96 4.58 6.57
N SER A 52 -1.88 3.97 7.01
CA SER A 52 -0.71 4.64 7.58
C SER A 52 0.56 4.03 7.02
N PHE A 53 1.65 4.77 7.11
CA PHE A 53 2.95 4.33 6.61
C PHE A 53 3.94 4.28 7.77
N LEU A 54 4.65 3.17 7.87
CA LEU A 54 5.62 2.92 8.93
C LEU A 54 7.01 2.72 8.34
N TRP A 55 8.00 3.13 9.13
CA TRP A 55 9.42 2.94 8.82
C TRP A 55 10.14 2.39 10.05
N ALA A 56 11.04 1.45 9.84
CA ALA A 56 11.94 0.94 10.86
C ALA A 56 13.38 0.95 10.37
N SER A 57 14.30 1.32 11.25
CA SER A 57 15.74 1.24 10.96
C SER A 57 16.18 -0.21 10.86
N GLY A 58 17.20 -0.46 10.04
CA GLY A 58 17.81 -1.78 9.92
C GLY A 58 18.63 -2.23 11.13
N ASP A 59 18.91 -1.32 12.05
CA ASP A 59 19.84 -1.56 13.17
C ASP A 59 19.24 -2.40 14.32
N SER A 60 17.94 -2.70 14.25
CA SER A 60 17.23 -3.47 15.29
C SER A 60 17.32 -4.96 15.03
N ASP A 61 17.72 -5.74 16.04
CA ASP A 61 17.68 -7.21 15.97
C ASP A 61 16.27 -7.75 15.77
N SER A 62 15.26 -7.03 16.27
CA SER A 62 13.84 -7.30 16.05
C SER A 62 13.00 -6.08 16.41
N VAL A 63 11.89 -5.92 15.70
CA VAL A 63 10.90 -4.88 15.93
C VAL A 63 9.58 -5.57 16.26
N SER A 64 9.01 -5.28 17.42
CA SER A 64 7.66 -5.72 17.75
C SER A 64 6.66 -4.74 17.16
N LEU A 65 5.87 -5.17 16.18
CA LEU A 65 4.80 -4.37 15.59
C LEU A 65 3.49 -4.75 16.27
N GLN A 66 2.87 -3.78 16.92
CA GLN A 66 1.50 -3.95 17.42
C GLN A 66 0.53 -3.80 16.26
N MET A 67 0.04 -4.92 15.76
CA MET A 67 -0.95 -4.97 14.69
C MET A 67 -2.30 -5.36 15.25
N SER A 68 -3.33 -4.64 14.82
CA SER A 68 -4.70 -5.01 15.12
C SER A 68 -5.15 -6.14 14.21
N PRO A 69 -5.97 -7.09 14.71
CA PRO A 69 -6.67 -8.02 13.82
C PRO A 69 -7.49 -7.24 12.79
N GLY A 70 -7.40 -7.64 11.53
CA GLY A 70 -8.00 -6.91 10.41
C GLY A 70 -7.08 -5.83 9.85
N SER A 71 -5.76 -5.99 9.96
CA SER A 71 -4.79 -5.15 9.26
C SER A 71 -4.23 -5.87 8.03
N VAL A 72 -3.96 -5.11 6.97
CA VAL A 72 -3.23 -5.56 5.78
C VAL A 72 -1.91 -4.82 5.71
N ILE A 73 -0.81 -5.56 5.64
CA ILE A 73 0.55 -5.04 5.60
C ILE A 73 1.09 -5.18 4.18
N ILE A 74 1.61 -4.10 3.64
CA ILE A 74 2.16 -3.99 2.29
C ILE A 74 3.59 -3.47 2.38
N PRO A 75 4.61 -4.29 2.15
CA PRO A 75 5.99 -3.82 2.06
C PRO A 75 6.19 -2.84 0.89
N LEU A 76 6.87 -1.72 1.16
CA LEU A 76 7.16 -0.67 0.18
C LEU A 76 8.66 -0.57 -0.12
N GLU A 77 9.50 -0.94 0.84
CA GLU A 77 10.97 -0.88 0.73
C GLU A 77 11.59 -1.87 1.69
N GLY A 78 12.69 -2.49 1.27
CA GLY A 78 13.43 -3.46 2.07
C GLY A 78 12.74 -4.82 2.18
N GLU A 79 13.29 -5.65 3.04
CA GLU A 79 12.76 -6.99 3.34
C GLU A 79 12.61 -7.17 4.85
N LEU A 80 11.56 -7.85 5.25
CA LEU A 80 11.34 -8.18 6.66
C LEU A 80 11.01 -9.66 6.84
N ASP A 81 11.59 -10.28 7.87
CA ASP A 81 11.17 -11.59 8.35
C ASP A 81 10.10 -11.40 9.43
N VAL A 82 8.91 -11.90 9.19
CA VAL A 82 7.83 -11.97 10.19
C VAL A 82 7.94 -13.29 10.94
N ILE A 83 8.10 -13.19 12.26
CA ILE A 83 8.40 -14.33 13.14
C ILE A 83 7.20 -14.61 14.03
N VAL A 84 6.56 -15.74 13.84
CA VAL A 84 5.41 -16.20 14.63
C VAL A 84 5.86 -17.13 15.74
N SER A 85 6.88 -17.96 15.45
CA SER A 85 7.50 -18.87 16.41
C SER A 85 8.94 -19.19 15.99
N SER A 86 9.66 -19.96 16.79
CA SER A 86 11.00 -20.41 16.44
C SER A 86 11.07 -21.27 15.17
N HIS A 87 9.94 -21.82 14.71
CA HIS A 87 9.87 -22.74 13.57
C HIS A 87 8.96 -22.24 12.46
N ASP A 88 8.26 -21.11 12.66
CA ASP A 88 7.36 -20.52 11.68
C ASP A 88 7.72 -19.04 11.52
N ASN A 89 8.45 -18.76 10.45
CA ASN A 89 8.79 -17.41 10.01
C ASN A 89 8.61 -17.32 8.51
N ARG A 90 8.27 -16.12 8.04
CA ARG A 90 8.11 -15.88 6.62
C ARG A 90 8.70 -14.52 6.24
N ARG A 91 9.40 -14.49 5.11
CA ARG A 91 9.97 -13.27 4.54
C ARG A 91 8.96 -12.57 3.65
N PHE A 92 8.93 -11.25 3.78
CA PHE A 92 8.11 -10.36 2.96
C PHE A 92 8.96 -9.25 2.35
N SER A 93 8.69 -8.94 1.10
CA SER A 93 9.33 -7.90 0.30
C SER A 93 8.30 -7.12 -0.51
N VAL A 94 8.71 -6.10 -1.25
CA VAL A 94 7.83 -5.37 -2.18
C VAL A 94 7.17 -6.36 -3.13
N GLY A 95 5.85 -6.29 -3.25
CA GLY A 95 5.04 -7.23 -4.03
C GLY A 95 4.24 -8.23 -3.19
N ASP A 96 4.64 -8.45 -1.94
CA ASP A 96 3.94 -9.35 -1.02
C ASP A 96 2.81 -8.65 -0.27
N VAL A 97 1.87 -9.45 0.23
CA VAL A 97 0.74 -9.00 1.06
C VAL A 97 0.62 -9.91 2.28
N LEU A 98 0.52 -9.31 3.46
CA LEU A 98 0.20 -10.02 4.70
C LEU A 98 -1.10 -9.49 5.29
N GLU A 99 -2.12 -10.34 5.40
CA GLU A 99 -3.35 -10.07 6.16
C GLU A 99 -3.23 -10.62 7.58
N VAL A 100 -3.54 -9.81 8.58
CA VAL A 100 -3.51 -10.18 10.00
C VAL A 100 -4.94 -10.41 10.48
N HIS A 101 -5.31 -11.66 10.72
CA HIS A 101 -6.63 -12.06 11.22
C HIS A 101 -6.58 -12.57 12.68
N GLY A 102 -5.41 -13.08 13.10
CA GLY A 102 -5.24 -13.66 14.44
C GLY A 102 -5.25 -12.60 15.55
N THR A 103 -5.83 -12.98 16.68
CA THR A 103 -5.92 -12.14 17.89
C THR A 103 -4.97 -12.58 18.99
N SER A 104 -4.40 -13.78 18.88
CA SER A 104 -3.63 -14.42 19.95
C SER A 104 -2.28 -13.76 20.22
N ASN A 105 -1.70 -13.12 19.21
CA ASN A 105 -0.46 -12.35 19.37
C ASN A 105 -0.76 -10.86 19.13
N LYS A 106 -0.74 -10.10 20.22
CA LYS A 106 -0.87 -8.65 20.16
C LYS A 106 0.34 -7.98 19.49
N ASP A 107 1.47 -8.67 19.47
CA ASP A 107 2.73 -8.17 18.91
C ASP A 107 3.21 -9.10 17.79
N LEU A 108 3.37 -8.54 16.62
CA LEU A 108 3.99 -9.20 15.49
C LEU A 108 5.50 -8.90 15.53
N PHE A 109 6.32 -9.93 15.70
CA PHE A 109 7.76 -9.74 15.68
C PHE A 109 8.28 -9.73 14.24
N CYS A 110 8.91 -8.63 13.88
CA CYS A 110 9.52 -8.46 12.57
C CYS A 110 11.02 -8.20 12.73
N ARG A 111 11.81 -8.77 11.85
CA ARG A 111 13.25 -8.53 11.81
C ARG A 111 13.65 -8.00 10.44
N PRO A 112 14.36 -6.84 10.38
CA PRO A 112 14.96 -6.36 9.16
C PRO A 112 15.93 -7.41 8.60
N VAL A 113 15.94 -7.58 7.28
CA VAL A 113 16.87 -8.49 6.62
C VAL A 113 18.15 -7.76 6.30
N ASN A 114 19.29 -8.36 6.61
CA ASN A 114 20.62 -7.81 6.32
C ASN A 114 20.89 -6.40 6.89
N GLY A 115 20.20 -6.00 7.94
CA GLY A 115 20.39 -4.68 8.54
C GLY A 115 19.89 -3.52 7.67
N THR A 116 19.06 -3.78 6.66
CA THR A 116 18.47 -2.73 5.81
C THR A 116 17.21 -2.17 6.43
N PRO A 117 16.99 -0.84 6.40
CA PRO A 117 15.71 -0.27 6.78
C PRO A 117 14.58 -0.86 5.95
N PHE A 118 13.39 -0.91 6.52
CA PHE A 118 12.21 -1.29 5.78
C PHE A 118 11.06 -0.30 6.00
N ARG A 119 10.23 -0.17 4.97
CA ARG A 119 9.02 0.66 4.96
C ARG A 119 7.83 -0.17 4.51
N PHE A 120 6.68 0.06 5.11
CA PHE A 120 5.45 -0.63 4.76
C PHE A 120 4.23 0.25 4.99
N ALA A 121 3.16 -0.02 4.23
CA ALA A 121 1.85 0.53 4.50
C ALA A 121 1.06 -0.45 5.37
N VAL A 122 0.24 0.10 6.26
CA VAL A 122 -0.74 -0.64 7.06
C VAL A 122 -2.12 -0.12 6.71
N ILE A 123 -2.98 -1.00 6.23
CA ILE A 123 -4.38 -0.73 5.94
C ILE A 123 -5.23 -1.39 7.04
N ASP A 124 -5.98 -0.60 7.79
CA ASP A 124 -6.88 -1.10 8.82
C ASP A 124 -8.28 -1.32 8.27
N LEU A 125 -8.80 -2.53 8.41
CA LEU A 125 -10.12 -2.94 7.93
C LEU A 125 -11.22 -2.63 8.95
N ASN A 126 -10.88 -2.59 10.23
CA ASN A 126 -11.81 -2.41 11.33
C ASN A 126 -11.59 -1.04 12.02
N ASP A 127 -12.50 -0.67 12.93
CA ASP A 127 -12.34 0.47 13.84
C ASP A 127 -11.23 0.21 14.90
N GLY A 128 -10.31 -0.72 14.61
CA GLY A 128 -9.19 -1.03 15.46
C GLY A 128 -8.33 0.21 15.63
N THR A 129 -8.21 0.66 16.84
CA THR A 129 -7.24 1.69 17.22
C THR A 129 -5.86 1.15 16.90
N VAL A 130 -5.18 1.70 15.89
CA VAL A 130 -3.72 1.63 15.86
C VAL A 130 -3.27 2.04 17.26
N SER A 131 -2.40 1.26 17.85
CA SER A 131 -1.98 1.47 19.23
C SER A 131 -1.72 2.96 19.52
N THR A 132 -2.59 3.54 20.33
CA THR A 132 -2.49 4.95 20.76
C THR A 132 -1.33 5.20 21.72
N ASN A 133 -0.44 4.23 21.89
CA ASN A 133 0.76 4.32 22.73
C ASN A 133 1.96 4.95 21.99
N ALA A 134 1.77 5.45 20.79
CA ALA A 134 2.81 6.15 20.04
C ALA A 134 3.00 7.58 20.61
N ASP A 135 4.24 7.95 20.86
CA ASP A 135 4.56 9.30 21.30
C ASP A 135 4.57 10.26 20.09
N PRO A 136 3.88 11.42 20.18
CA PRO A 136 3.99 12.45 19.16
C PRO A 136 5.46 12.90 19.03
N MET A 137 5.91 13.04 17.80
CA MET A 137 7.26 13.56 17.52
C MET A 137 7.24 15.08 17.44
N ASP A 138 8.34 15.70 17.87
CA ASP A 138 8.59 17.10 17.54
C ASP A 138 8.91 17.21 16.03
N LEU A 139 7.97 17.71 15.26
CA LEU A 139 8.10 17.87 13.81
C LEU A 139 9.19 18.89 13.41
N SER A 140 9.75 19.65 14.35
CA SER A 140 10.93 20.48 14.10
C SER A 140 12.21 19.66 13.89
N ILE A 141 12.21 18.39 14.32
CA ILE A 141 13.26 17.43 14.06
C ILE A 141 12.83 16.66 12.80
N HIS A 142 13.44 16.95 11.65
CA HIS A 142 13.15 16.25 10.40
C HIS A 142 13.46 14.75 10.51
N ALA A 143 12.46 13.97 10.88
CA ALA A 143 12.55 12.52 10.95
C ALA A 143 12.34 11.85 9.59
N GLY A 144 12.28 12.63 8.50
CA GLY A 144 11.91 12.12 7.18
C GLY A 144 10.41 11.92 7.02
N GLY A 145 10.03 11.24 5.98
CA GLY A 145 8.63 10.98 5.63
C GLY A 145 8.52 9.98 4.49
N VAL A 146 7.31 9.80 4.02
CA VAL A 146 7.00 8.97 2.86
C VAL A 146 6.68 9.87 1.69
N ASP A 147 7.56 9.88 0.71
CA ASP A 147 7.40 10.70 -0.48
C ASP A 147 6.31 10.14 -1.39
N TYR A 148 5.59 11.04 -2.06
CA TYR A 148 4.58 10.69 -3.04
C TYR A 148 4.59 11.66 -4.21
N LEU A 149 4.11 11.18 -5.36
CA LEU A 149 3.77 12.01 -6.52
C LEU A 149 2.25 12.20 -6.55
N ARG A 150 1.77 13.43 -6.60
CA ARG A 150 0.34 13.75 -6.64
C ARG A 150 -0.03 14.43 -7.95
N THR A 151 -1.08 13.92 -8.60
CA THR A 151 -1.74 14.57 -9.73
C THR A 151 -3.07 15.17 -9.28
N PHE A 152 -3.34 16.41 -9.65
CA PHE A 152 -4.54 17.16 -9.23
C PHE A 152 -5.06 18.05 -10.36
N ASP A 153 -6.33 18.41 -10.28
CA ASP A 153 -6.93 19.40 -11.19
C ASP A 153 -6.48 20.80 -10.82
N ASP A 154 -5.99 21.54 -11.81
CA ASP A 154 -5.66 22.92 -11.64
C ASP A 154 -6.83 23.86 -12.10
N SER A 155 -6.64 25.17 -11.97
CA SER A 155 -7.69 26.16 -12.20
C SER A 155 -8.14 26.26 -13.66
N ASP A 156 -7.35 25.81 -14.63
CA ASP A 156 -7.69 25.79 -16.06
C ASP A 156 -8.29 24.45 -16.52
N GLY A 157 -8.56 23.53 -15.57
CA GLY A 157 -9.15 22.22 -15.82
C GLY A 157 -8.18 21.20 -16.40
N LYS A 158 -6.88 21.49 -16.40
CA LYS A 158 -5.84 20.51 -16.70
C LYS A 158 -5.36 19.85 -15.43
N SER A 159 -4.79 18.67 -15.57
CA SER A 159 -4.07 18.08 -14.44
C SER A 159 -2.63 18.58 -14.40
N ASP A 160 -2.13 18.77 -13.18
CA ASP A 160 -0.73 19.05 -12.90
C ASP A 160 -0.21 18.08 -11.84
N THR A 161 1.11 18.00 -11.69
CA THR A 161 1.76 17.09 -10.76
C THR A 161 2.67 17.83 -9.78
N VAL A 162 2.68 17.36 -8.53
CA VAL A 162 3.56 17.88 -7.48
C VAL A 162 4.10 16.72 -6.66
N ALA A 163 5.37 16.80 -6.29
CA ALA A 163 5.94 15.94 -5.27
C ALA A 163 5.55 16.45 -3.87
N GLY A 164 5.24 15.53 -2.97
CA GLY A 164 4.93 15.81 -1.57
C GLY A 164 5.52 14.74 -0.67
N SER A 165 5.42 14.94 0.63
CA SER A 165 5.87 13.98 1.62
C SER A 165 4.90 13.94 2.79
N LEU A 166 4.55 12.74 3.25
CA LEU A 166 3.80 12.49 4.48
C LEU A 166 4.80 12.38 5.62
N PRO A 167 4.85 13.34 6.56
CA PRO A 167 5.85 13.32 7.62
C PRO A 167 5.60 12.15 8.58
N TYR A 168 6.67 11.59 9.13
CA TYR A 168 6.54 10.73 10.29
C TYR A 168 6.24 11.59 11.52
N CYS A 169 5.06 11.38 12.10
CA CYS A 169 4.53 12.18 13.20
C CYS A 169 4.62 11.49 14.55
N TYR A 170 4.79 10.18 14.56
CA TYR A 170 4.76 9.37 15.77
C TYR A 170 5.95 8.43 15.82
N ARG A 171 6.47 8.25 17.04
CA ARG A 171 7.43 7.22 17.37
C ARG A 171 6.74 6.12 18.19
N GLN A 172 6.75 4.93 17.69
CA GLN A 172 6.22 3.76 18.38
C GLN A 172 7.17 3.32 19.51
N PRO A 173 6.68 2.65 20.56
CA PRO A 173 7.53 2.16 21.66
C PRO A 173 8.68 1.26 21.20
N ASN A 174 8.52 0.59 20.09
CA ASN A 174 9.54 -0.28 19.44
C ASN A 174 10.56 0.49 18.58
N GLY A 175 10.49 1.82 18.54
CA GLY A 175 11.37 2.69 17.77
C GLY A 175 10.94 2.92 16.32
N CYS A 176 9.90 2.26 15.81
CA CYS A 176 9.35 2.55 14.48
C CYS A 176 8.79 3.95 14.42
N LEU A 177 8.90 4.57 13.25
CA LEU A 177 8.26 5.84 12.95
C LEU A 177 6.98 5.59 12.16
N SER A 178 5.94 6.38 12.39
CA SER A 178 4.70 6.30 11.61
C SER A 178 4.18 7.67 11.21
N THR A 179 3.49 7.72 10.07
CA THR A 179 2.70 8.87 9.65
C THR A 179 1.42 8.96 10.48
N GLU A 180 0.67 10.04 10.32
CA GLU A 180 -0.73 10.07 10.71
C GLU A 180 -1.53 8.99 9.95
N MET A 181 -2.65 8.59 10.55
CA MET A 181 -3.63 7.75 9.88
C MET A 181 -4.41 8.60 8.87
N ILE A 182 -4.45 8.14 7.63
CA ILE A 182 -5.20 8.77 6.55
C ILE A 182 -6.49 7.97 6.34
N LEU A 183 -7.62 8.65 6.42
CA LEU A 183 -8.92 8.00 6.27
C LEU A 183 -9.15 7.56 4.83
N ILE A 184 -9.50 6.30 4.68
CA ILE A 184 -9.94 5.68 3.42
C ILE A 184 -11.29 5.00 3.65
N PHE A 185 -12.01 4.69 2.58
CA PHE A 185 -13.27 3.93 2.70
C PHE A 185 -13.16 2.51 2.14
N GLY A 186 -12.04 2.18 1.52
CA GLY A 186 -11.77 0.86 1.00
C GLY A 186 -10.50 0.81 0.17
N PHE A 187 -10.13 -0.39 -0.23
CA PHE A 187 -9.01 -0.63 -1.15
C PHE A 187 -9.32 -1.80 -2.08
N GLN A 188 -8.59 -1.91 -3.18
CA GLN A 188 -8.68 -3.01 -4.11
C GLN A 188 -7.31 -3.28 -4.77
N PHE A 189 -7.13 -4.50 -5.25
CA PHE A 189 -6.02 -4.87 -6.11
C PHE A 189 -6.40 -4.63 -7.56
N VAL A 190 -5.48 -4.08 -8.32
CA VAL A 190 -5.65 -3.80 -9.76
C VAL A 190 -4.44 -4.30 -10.52
N LEU A 191 -4.68 -5.22 -11.44
CA LEU A 191 -3.67 -5.73 -12.38
C LEU A 191 -3.86 -5.07 -13.73
N ALA A 192 -2.84 -4.38 -14.20
CA ALA A 192 -2.76 -3.78 -15.51
C ALA A 192 -1.89 -4.63 -16.45
N PRO A 193 -2.31 -4.85 -17.70
CA PRO A 193 -1.52 -5.62 -18.66
C PRO A 193 -0.21 -4.90 -19.04
N PRO A 194 0.77 -5.63 -19.60
CA PRO A 194 2.10 -5.10 -19.91
C PRO A 194 2.08 -4.02 -20.98
N ASP A 195 1.09 -4.01 -21.83
CA ASP A 195 0.90 -3.07 -22.94
C ASP A 195 -0.15 -1.98 -22.66
N LEU A 196 -0.55 -1.81 -21.40
CA LEU A 196 -1.52 -0.79 -21.05
C LEU A 196 -1.04 0.58 -21.52
N ASN A 197 -1.88 1.23 -22.32
CA ASN A 197 -1.75 2.63 -22.71
C ASN A 197 -3.13 3.28 -22.57
N TYR A 198 -3.47 3.61 -21.33
CA TYR A 198 -4.77 4.16 -20.99
C TYR A 198 -4.78 5.65 -21.29
N SER A 199 -5.57 6.03 -22.28
CA SER A 199 -5.69 7.41 -22.76
C SER A 199 -6.19 8.36 -21.67
N TRP A 200 -6.41 9.63 -22.01
CA TRP A 200 -6.90 10.64 -21.07
C TRP A 200 -8.10 10.15 -20.27
N HIS A 201 -7.93 10.06 -18.97
CA HIS A 201 -8.96 9.65 -18.03
C HIS A 201 -8.74 10.36 -16.69
N ARG A 202 -9.82 10.57 -15.98
CA ARG A 202 -9.80 11.12 -14.62
C ARG A 202 -9.63 9.99 -13.60
N ALA A 203 -9.04 10.32 -12.47
CA ALA A 203 -9.15 9.42 -11.32
C ALA A 203 -10.67 9.27 -10.99
N PRO A 204 -11.21 8.05 -10.90
CA PRO A 204 -12.63 7.86 -10.61
C PRO A 204 -13.00 8.42 -9.23
N GLN A 205 -12.03 8.47 -8.35
CA GLN A 205 -12.09 9.01 -7.00
C GLN A 205 -10.67 9.34 -6.53
N ARG A 206 -10.53 10.11 -5.47
CA ARG A 206 -9.23 10.36 -4.84
C ARG A 206 -8.69 9.07 -4.26
N GLN A 207 -7.43 8.76 -4.56
CA GLN A 207 -6.87 7.46 -4.19
C GLN A 207 -5.35 7.48 -4.14
N PHE A 208 -4.80 6.67 -3.27
CA PHE A 208 -3.43 6.19 -3.41
C PHE A 208 -3.40 5.08 -4.46
N VAL A 209 -2.37 5.10 -5.29
CA VAL A 209 -1.99 3.99 -6.18
C VAL A 209 -0.57 3.59 -5.81
N ILE A 210 -0.41 2.38 -5.35
CA ILE A 210 0.87 1.84 -4.90
C ILE A 210 1.20 0.64 -5.79
N PRO A 211 2.09 0.80 -6.80
CA PRO A 211 2.57 -0.34 -7.55
C PRO A 211 3.30 -1.33 -6.63
N MET A 212 2.93 -2.58 -6.72
CA MET A 212 3.55 -3.69 -6.00
C MET A 212 4.55 -4.43 -6.88
N THR A 213 4.18 -4.63 -8.16
CA THR A 213 5.04 -5.19 -9.20
C THR A 213 4.89 -4.37 -10.48
N GLY A 214 5.91 -4.34 -11.32
CA GLY A 214 5.92 -3.47 -12.49
C GLY A 214 5.82 -2.00 -12.11
N GLY A 215 6.04 -1.13 -13.05
CA GLY A 215 5.92 0.32 -12.83
C GLY A 215 4.88 0.95 -13.76
N MET A 216 4.63 2.23 -13.57
CA MET A 216 3.79 3.03 -14.45
C MET A 216 4.43 4.36 -14.83
N GLU A 217 4.13 4.82 -16.04
CA GLU A 217 4.31 6.22 -16.45
C GLU A 217 2.98 6.94 -16.32
N VAL A 218 2.98 8.12 -15.69
CA VAL A 218 1.84 9.02 -15.61
C VAL A 218 2.19 10.30 -16.37
N GLU A 219 1.34 10.69 -17.34
CA GLU A 219 1.47 11.95 -18.09
C GLU A 219 0.33 12.89 -17.69
N ASN A 220 0.67 14.04 -17.14
CA ASN A 220 -0.31 15.04 -16.72
C ASN A 220 -0.84 15.89 -17.89
N GLY A 221 -1.85 16.73 -17.63
CA GLY A 221 -2.48 17.61 -18.62
C GLY A 221 -1.57 18.67 -19.24
N ARG A 222 -0.34 18.80 -18.76
CA ARG A 222 0.70 19.69 -19.30
C ARG A 222 1.76 18.96 -20.12
N GLY A 223 1.60 17.61 -20.29
CA GLY A 223 2.52 16.76 -21.04
C GLY A 223 3.78 16.38 -20.26
N VAL A 224 3.82 16.64 -18.95
CA VAL A 224 4.92 16.19 -18.09
C VAL A 224 4.71 14.74 -17.71
N ARG A 225 5.76 13.95 -17.84
CA ARG A 225 5.75 12.50 -17.55
C ARG A 225 6.56 12.18 -16.31
N HIS A 226 6.00 11.31 -15.50
CA HIS A 226 6.62 10.81 -14.30
C HIS A 226 6.54 9.29 -14.28
N THR A 227 7.60 8.64 -13.80
CA THR A 227 7.61 7.21 -13.55
C THR A 227 7.33 6.96 -12.08
N VAL A 228 6.51 5.95 -11.80
CA VAL A 228 6.22 5.45 -10.44
C VAL A 228 6.57 3.97 -10.41
N LEU A 229 7.52 3.60 -9.57
CA LEU A 229 8.07 2.25 -9.44
C LEU A 229 7.40 1.46 -8.30
N PRO A 230 7.61 0.13 -8.23
CA PRO A 230 7.12 -0.67 -7.10
C PRO A 230 7.58 -0.11 -5.75
N GLY A 231 6.62 0.02 -4.80
CA GLY A 231 6.84 0.58 -3.47
C GLY A 231 6.80 2.11 -3.39
N GLU A 232 6.80 2.83 -4.52
CA GLU A 232 6.55 4.26 -4.56
C GLU A 232 5.05 4.56 -4.49
N ILE A 233 4.71 5.79 -4.11
CA ILE A 233 3.33 6.20 -3.87
C ILE A 233 2.92 7.25 -4.90
N TYR A 234 1.85 6.97 -5.61
CA TYR A 234 1.14 7.93 -6.44
C TYR A 234 -0.22 8.28 -5.82
N VAL A 235 -0.61 9.54 -5.92
CA VAL A 235 -1.90 10.05 -5.46
C VAL A 235 -2.66 10.64 -6.65
N GLY A 236 -3.76 10.00 -7.05
CA GLY A 236 -4.66 10.52 -8.06
C GLY A 236 -5.77 11.36 -7.41
N GLU A 237 -5.77 12.67 -7.65
CA GLU A 237 -6.79 13.61 -7.20
C GLU A 237 -7.38 14.47 -8.32
N ASP A 238 -7.05 14.20 -9.57
CA ASP A 238 -7.59 14.83 -10.78
C ASP A 238 -8.95 14.23 -11.17
N VAL A 239 -9.94 14.47 -10.31
CA VAL A 239 -11.28 13.86 -10.39
C VAL A 239 -12.27 14.63 -11.26
N ASN A 240 -11.97 15.85 -11.72
CA ASN A 240 -12.92 16.72 -12.42
C ASN A 240 -12.47 17.20 -13.81
N GLY A 241 -11.19 17.44 -14.01
CA GLY A 241 -10.64 18.09 -15.22
C GLY A 241 -10.41 17.15 -16.40
N GLN A 242 -9.35 17.40 -17.13
CA GLN A 242 -8.90 16.60 -18.28
C GLN A 242 -8.46 15.18 -17.86
N GLY A 243 -7.94 15.04 -16.64
CA GLY A 243 -7.32 13.79 -16.17
C GLY A 243 -5.87 13.64 -16.63
N HIS A 244 -5.39 12.41 -16.59
CA HIS A 244 -4.04 12.02 -16.93
C HIS A 244 -4.02 10.81 -17.88
N ILE A 245 -2.84 10.48 -18.41
CA ILE A 245 -2.61 9.23 -19.15
C ILE A 245 -1.78 8.31 -18.27
N THR A 246 -2.10 7.02 -18.25
CA THR A 246 -1.31 6.00 -17.54
C THR A 246 -0.84 4.92 -18.50
N ARG A 247 0.44 4.55 -18.42
CA ARG A 247 1.03 3.48 -19.23
C ARG A 247 1.75 2.49 -18.33
N SER A 248 1.70 1.21 -18.68
CA SER A 248 2.66 0.23 -18.16
C SER A 248 4.04 0.49 -18.76
N ILE A 249 5.10 0.24 -18.02
CA ILE A 249 6.47 0.41 -18.48
C ILE A 249 7.18 -0.93 -18.60
N ASP A 250 8.27 -0.96 -19.37
CA ASP A 250 9.16 -2.12 -19.54
C ASP A 250 8.48 -3.39 -20.05
N GLY A 251 7.25 -3.29 -20.59
CA GLY A 251 6.49 -4.44 -21.07
C GLY A 251 6.13 -5.43 -19.95
N CYS A 252 5.99 -4.96 -18.72
CA CYS A 252 5.66 -5.76 -17.55
C CYS A 252 4.21 -5.52 -17.10
N GLU A 253 3.55 -6.59 -16.66
CA GLU A 253 2.30 -6.45 -15.91
C GLU A 253 2.54 -5.66 -14.63
N ARG A 254 1.57 -4.87 -14.25
CA ARG A 254 1.63 -4.08 -13.02
C ARG A 254 0.49 -4.44 -12.09
N LEU A 255 0.83 -5.04 -10.96
CA LEU A 255 -0.08 -5.18 -9.84
C LEU A 255 0.04 -3.96 -8.94
N SER A 256 -1.07 -3.33 -8.59
CA SER A 256 -1.13 -2.18 -7.70
C SER A 256 -2.23 -2.31 -6.66
N ILE A 257 -2.04 -1.65 -5.52
CA ILE A 257 -3.12 -1.39 -4.57
C ILE A 257 -3.66 0.00 -4.84
N PHE A 258 -4.99 0.10 -4.93
CA PHE A 258 -5.73 1.35 -5.00
C PHE A 258 -6.45 1.53 -3.67
N ALA A 259 -6.00 2.47 -2.83
CA ALA A 259 -6.65 2.80 -1.56
C ALA A 259 -7.43 4.11 -1.71
N HIS A 260 -8.74 4.03 -1.52
CA HIS A 260 -9.70 5.08 -1.85
C HIS A 260 -9.83 6.08 -0.70
N LEU A 261 -9.38 7.31 -0.92
CA LEU A 261 -9.37 8.37 0.09
C LEU A 261 -10.79 8.85 0.43
N SER A 262 -11.07 9.04 1.71
CA SER A 262 -12.31 9.64 2.20
C SER A 262 -12.37 11.16 2.00
N GLY A 263 -11.25 11.80 1.69
CA GLY A 263 -11.12 13.24 1.48
C GLY A 263 -9.91 13.62 0.63
N ARG A 264 -9.56 14.91 0.60
CA ARG A 264 -8.30 15.36 0.02
C ARG A 264 -7.14 15.01 0.93
N LEU A 265 -6.01 14.69 0.32
CA LEU A 265 -4.74 14.63 1.03
C LEU A 265 -4.28 16.07 1.32
N THR A 266 -4.20 16.44 2.61
CA THR A 266 -3.86 17.80 3.08
C THR A 266 -2.40 17.89 3.52
#